data_fe979f0c2af52177be6b0bc7fab3ed82
#
_entry.id   fe979f0c2af52177be6b0bc7fab3ed82
#
_cell.length_a   1.000
_cell.length_b   1.000
_cell.length_c   1.000
_cell.angle_alpha   90.00
_cell.angle_beta   90.00
_cell.angle_gamma   90.00
#
_symmetry.space_group_name_H-M   'P 1'
#
loop_
_entity.id
_entity.type
_entity.pdbx_description
1 polymer ?
#
loop_
_entity_poly.entity_id
_entity_poly.type
_entity_poly.pdbx_seq_one_letter_code
_entity_poly.pdbx_strand_id
1 'polypeptide(L)'
;MISSVRKFFQRKPLVVVIRLDGVIGAVSRFGSGGLDDSNTQKLLEKAFEFEKAKAIAIKINSPGGSPTQSSLIASRILKLSEEKKIPVLCFCEDVAASGGYWLACAGKEIYSDINSIIGSIGVISASFGF
;
A
#
# COMPACT_ATOMS: atom_id res chain seq x y z
N MET A 1 42.65 -4.68 11.52
CA MET A 1 41.87 -4.51 12.76
C MET A 1 40.76 -3.44 12.63
N ILE A 2 41.02 -2.31 12.02
CA ILE A 2 40.03 -1.21 11.89
C ILE A 2 38.85 -1.56 10.98
N SER A 3 39.03 -2.41 9.98
CA SER A 3 37.95 -2.84 9.05
C SER A 3 36.91 -3.77 9.70
N SER A 4 37.32 -4.57 10.71
CA SER A 4 36.42 -5.49 11.43
C SER A 4 35.47 -4.76 12.40
N VAL A 5 35.95 -3.68 13.02
CA VAL A 5 35.16 -2.89 13.97
C VAL A 5 34.08 -2.08 13.24
N ARG A 6 34.34 -1.59 12.02
CA ARG A 6 33.35 -0.89 11.19
C ARG A 6 32.17 -1.77 10.80
N LYS A 7 32.37 -3.08 10.57
CA LYS A 7 31.29 -4.03 10.26
C LYS A 7 30.35 -4.28 11.44
N PHE A 8 30.81 -4.15 12.66
CA PHE A 8 30.01 -4.38 13.87
C PHE A 8 28.99 -3.27 14.14
N PHE A 9 29.21 -2.06 13.63
CA PHE A 9 28.30 -0.92 13.77
C PHE A 9 27.46 -0.62 12.54
N GLN A 10 27.49 -1.45 11.50
CA GLN A 10 26.54 -1.32 10.39
C GLN A 10 25.16 -1.79 10.88
N ARG A 11 24.33 -0.84 11.31
CA ARG A 11 22.91 -1.11 11.61
C ARG A 11 22.27 -1.65 10.34
N LYS A 12 21.64 -2.80 10.44
CA LYS A 12 20.86 -3.40 9.34
C LYS A 12 19.82 -2.39 8.87
N PRO A 13 19.59 -2.27 7.56
CA PRO A 13 18.55 -1.38 7.05
C PRO A 13 17.19 -1.81 7.60
N LEU A 14 16.40 -0.84 8.05
CA LEU A 14 15.03 -1.04 8.51
C LEU A 14 14.08 -0.89 7.33
N VAL A 15 13.21 -1.86 7.13
CA VAL A 15 12.07 -1.77 6.23
C VAL A 15 10.81 -1.97 7.05
N VAL A 16 9.90 -1.01 6.97
CA VAL A 16 8.59 -1.12 7.63
C VAL A 16 7.65 -1.84 6.67
N VAL A 17 6.99 -2.89 7.16
CA VAL A 17 6.03 -3.66 6.37
C VAL A 17 4.62 -3.38 6.90
N ILE A 18 3.72 -3.00 6.00
CA ILE A 18 2.28 -2.87 6.28
C ILE A 18 1.48 -3.72 5.30
N ARG A 19 0.27 -4.08 5.67
CA ARG A 19 -0.63 -4.87 4.82
C ARG A 19 -1.95 -4.13 4.63
N LEU A 20 -2.36 -4.02 3.37
CA LEU A 20 -3.65 -3.49 2.96
C LEU A 20 -4.45 -4.66 2.36
N ASP A 21 -5.44 -5.13 3.10
CA ASP A 21 -6.18 -6.35 2.80
C ASP A 21 -7.69 -6.11 2.83
N GLY A 22 -8.40 -6.66 1.86
CA GLY A 22 -9.85 -6.61 1.78
C GLY A 22 -10.41 -5.63 0.77
N VAL A 23 -11.74 -5.48 0.78
CA VAL A 23 -12.48 -4.60 -0.12
C VAL A 23 -12.32 -3.14 0.29
N ILE A 24 -12.12 -2.27 -0.70
CA ILE A 24 -11.92 -0.84 -0.46
C ILE A 24 -13.29 -0.14 -0.34
N GLY A 25 -13.50 0.61 0.75
CA GLY A 25 -14.71 1.37 1.02
C GLY A 25 -15.91 0.55 1.50
N ALA A 26 -15.74 -0.74 1.76
CA ALA A 26 -16.82 -1.55 2.32
C ALA A 26 -16.94 -1.32 3.83
N VAL A 27 -18.08 -0.80 4.26
CA VAL A 27 -18.46 -0.79 5.67
C VAL A 27 -19.10 -2.14 5.98
N SER A 28 -18.38 -3.02 6.67
CA SER A 28 -18.98 -4.25 7.15
C SER A 28 -19.97 -3.96 8.26
N ARG A 29 -21.21 -4.43 8.11
CA ARG A 29 -22.22 -4.40 9.20
C ARG A 29 -21.80 -5.21 10.44
N PHE A 30 -20.75 -6.01 10.35
CA PHE A 30 -20.24 -6.90 11.39
C PHE A 30 -18.85 -6.52 11.94
N GLY A 31 -18.42 -5.27 11.77
CA GLY A 31 -17.23 -4.75 12.47
C GLY A 31 -15.87 -5.07 11.87
N SER A 32 -15.77 -5.88 10.81
CA SER A 32 -14.55 -6.00 10.01
C SER A 32 -14.63 -4.96 8.89
N GLY A 33 -14.15 -3.76 9.16
CA GLY A 33 -14.13 -2.67 8.18
C GLY A 33 -13.26 -3.02 6.98
N GLY A 34 -13.74 -2.70 5.77
CA GLY A 34 -12.91 -2.68 4.59
C GLY A 34 -11.82 -1.61 4.68
N LEU A 35 -11.00 -1.53 3.65
CA LEU A 35 -10.00 -0.46 3.54
C LEU A 35 -10.69 0.87 3.20
N ASP A 36 -10.52 1.86 4.03
CA ASP A 36 -10.90 3.25 3.73
C ASP A 36 -9.81 4.22 4.18
N ASP A 37 -9.90 5.47 3.73
CA ASP A 37 -8.89 6.47 4.06
C ASP A 37 -8.78 6.71 5.56
N SER A 38 -9.88 6.68 6.30
CA SER A 38 -9.89 6.98 7.73
C SER A 38 -9.21 5.90 8.57
N ASN A 39 -9.42 4.62 8.23
CA ASN A 39 -8.81 3.52 8.97
C ASN A 39 -7.37 3.25 8.53
N THR A 40 -7.01 3.54 7.28
CA THR A 40 -5.64 3.39 6.79
C THR A 40 -4.74 4.57 7.13
N GLN A 41 -5.30 5.76 7.35
CA GLN A 41 -4.54 6.98 7.64
C GLN A 41 -3.55 6.79 8.79
N LYS A 42 -4.04 6.38 9.94
CA LYS A 42 -3.21 6.20 11.15
C LYS A 42 -2.11 5.15 10.94
N LEU A 43 -2.44 4.07 10.21
CA LEU A 43 -1.48 3.01 9.89
C LEU A 43 -0.36 3.54 9.00
N LEU A 44 -0.71 4.28 7.95
CA LEU A 44 0.25 4.87 7.01
C LEU A 44 1.11 5.93 7.71
N GLU A 45 0.51 6.88 8.41
CA GLU A 45 1.23 7.93 9.15
C GLU A 45 2.24 7.29 10.11
N LYS A 46 1.82 6.32 10.92
CA LYS A 46 2.69 5.60 11.85
C LYS A 46 3.84 4.88 11.13
N ALA A 47 3.59 4.27 9.97
CA ALA A 47 4.63 3.59 9.21
C ALA A 47 5.73 4.57 8.75
N PHE A 48 5.35 5.78 8.34
CA PHE A 48 6.28 6.82 7.89
C PHE A 48 6.92 7.64 9.03
N GLU A 49 6.52 7.43 10.29
CA GLU A 49 7.20 8.00 11.46
C GLU A 49 8.55 7.34 11.75
N PHE A 50 8.81 6.16 11.19
CA PHE A 50 10.09 5.48 11.34
C PHE A 50 11.18 6.13 10.47
N GLU A 51 11.72 7.25 10.90
CA GLU A 51 12.71 8.06 10.15
C GLU A 51 13.95 7.28 9.67
N LYS A 52 14.28 6.18 10.34
CA LYS A 52 15.38 5.29 9.95
C LYS A 52 14.99 4.23 8.92
N ALA A 53 13.72 4.18 8.53
CA ALA A 53 13.27 3.27 7.50
C ALA A 53 13.91 3.64 6.15
N LYS A 54 14.42 2.63 5.47
CA LYS A 54 14.99 2.77 4.12
C LYS A 54 13.94 2.62 3.04
N ALA A 55 12.84 1.94 3.36
CA ALA A 55 11.68 1.78 2.52
C ALA A 55 10.45 1.40 3.36
N ILE A 56 9.28 1.65 2.81
CA ILE A 56 8.02 1.08 3.27
C ILE A 56 7.62 -0.01 2.28
N ALA A 57 7.42 -1.22 2.75
CA ALA A 57 6.88 -2.31 1.96
C ALA A 57 5.37 -2.44 2.23
N ILE A 58 4.56 -2.26 1.20
CA ILE A 58 3.11 -2.41 1.30
C ILE A 58 2.70 -3.71 0.64
N LYS A 59 2.20 -4.65 1.43
CA LYS A 59 1.56 -5.87 0.94
C LYS A 59 0.10 -5.58 0.63
N ILE A 60 -0.33 -5.89 -0.59
CA ILE A 60 -1.68 -5.60 -1.08
C ILE A 60 -2.38 -6.91 -1.42
N ASN A 61 -3.55 -7.12 -0.82
CA ASN A 61 -4.45 -8.22 -1.15
C ASN A 61 -5.89 -7.69 -1.22
N SER A 62 -6.26 -7.11 -2.36
CA SER A 62 -7.53 -6.41 -2.52
C SER A 62 -8.12 -6.57 -3.91
N PRO A 63 -9.41 -6.92 -4.03
CA PRO A 63 -10.12 -6.93 -5.30
C PRO A 63 -10.51 -5.52 -5.78
N GLY A 64 -10.23 -4.49 -4.97
CA GLY A 64 -10.67 -3.13 -5.21
C GLY A 64 -11.95 -2.77 -4.45
N GLY A 65 -12.70 -1.83 -4.97
CA GLY A 65 -13.93 -1.32 -4.37
C GLY A 65 -14.17 0.14 -4.74
N SER A 66 -14.43 0.99 -3.76
CA SER A 66 -14.72 2.41 -3.97
C SER A 66 -13.57 3.15 -4.69
N PRO A 67 -13.83 3.77 -5.85
CA PRO A 67 -12.83 4.56 -6.55
C PRO A 67 -12.34 5.76 -5.73
N THR A 68 -13.26 6.42 -5.03
CA THR A 68 -12.92 7.58 -4.19
C THR A 68 -11.98 7.19 -3.07
N GLN A 69 -12.27 6.11 -2.34
CA GLN A 69 -11.40 5.64 -1.26
C GLN A 69 -10.05 5.15 -1.79
N SER A 70 -10.03 4.46 -2.94
CA SER A 70 -8.79 4.04 -3.60
C SER A 70 -7.91 5.24 -3.94
N SER A 71 -8.48 6.30 -4.50
CA SER A 71 -7.77 7.53 -4.82
C SER A 71 -7.22 8.23 -3.58
N LEU A 72 -8.01 8.33 -2.52
CA LEU A 72 -7.58 8.98 -1.27
C LEU A 72 -6.41 8.24 -0.62
N ILE A 73 -6.51 6.91 -0.51
CA ILE A 73 -5.45 6.10 0.08
C ILE A 73 -4.17 6.18 -0.77
N ALA A 74 -4.28 6.01 -2.10
CA ALA A 74 -3.13 6.09 -3.00
C ALA A 74 -2.45 7.47 -2.93
N SER A 75 -3.24 8.56 -2.94
CA SER A 75 -2.73 9.92 -2.82
C SER A 75 -2.01 10.15 -1.49
N ARG A 76 -2.53 9.60 -0.40
CA ARG A 76 -1.88 9.66 0.92
C ARG A 76 -0.54 8.95 0.94
N ILE A 77 -0.46 7.75 0.34
CA ILE A 77 0.79 6.98 0.22
C ILE A 77 1.84 7.81 -0.54
N LEU A 78 1.46 8.35 -1.70
CA LEU A 78 2.35 9.17 -2.52
C LEU A 78 2.84 10.42 -1.76
N LYS A 79 1.92 11.15 -1.12
CA LYS A 79 2.23 12.34 -0.35
C LYS A 79 3.22 12.05 0.78
N LEU A 80 2.96 11.02 1.59
CA LEU A 80 3.84 10.64 2.70
C LEU A 80 5.22 10.19 2.20
N SER A 81 5.27 9.42 1.10
CA SER A 81 6.53 9.01 0.48
C SER A 81 7.37 10.20 0.02
N GLU A 82 6.74 11.18 -0.60
CA GLU A 82 7.40 12.39 -1.08
C GLU A 82 7.88 13.28 0.09
N GLU A 83 7.01 13.55 1.06
CA GLU A 83 7.32 14.40 2.22
C GLU A 83 8.43 13.81 3.10
N LYS A 84 8.40 12.51 3.34
CA LYS A 84 9.38 11.81 4.18
C LYS A 84 10.61 11.35 3.42
N LYS A 85 10.60 11.40 2.10
CA LYS A 85 11.66 10.89 1.20
C LYS A 85 11.98 9.42 1.47
N ILE A 86 10.96 8.62 1.78
CA ILE A 86 11.04 7.18 2.00
C ILE A 86 10.33 6.49 0.85
N PRO A 87 11.03 5.68 0.04
CA PRO A 87 10.41 4.99 -1.10
C PRO A 87 9.42 3.93 -0.62
N VAL A 88 8.33 3.77 -1.37
CA VAL A 88 7.33 2.73 -1.18
C VAL A 88 7.53 1.64 -2.22
N LEU A 89 7.54 0.39 -1.78
CA LEU A 89 7.57 -0.79 -2.63
C LEU A 89 6.27 -1.57 -2.38
N CYS A 90 5.53 -1.86 -3.44
CA CYS A 90 4.26 -2.59 -3.33
C CYS A 90 4.43 -4.06 -3.72
N PHE A 91 3.89 -4.94 -2.90
CA PHE A 91 3.93 -6.40 -3.08
C PHE A 91 2.49 -6.90 -3.16
N CYS A 92 2.09 -7.30 -4.38
CA CYS A 92 0.77 -7.86 -4.61
C CYS A 92 0.75 -9.32 -4.17
N GLU A 93 -0.19 -9.65 -3.29
CA GLU A 93 -0.41 -11.03 -2.84
C GLU A 93 -1.32 -11.77 -3.85
N ASP A 94 -2.40 -12.41 -3.41
CA ASP A 94 -3.28 -13.17 -4.31
C ASP A 94 -3.96 -12.29 -5.34
N VAL A 95 -4.43 -11.11 -4.94
CA VAL A 95 -5.15 -10.18 -5.81
C VAL A 95 -4.77 -8.73 -5.55
N ALA A 96 -4.53 -7.98 -6.62
CA ALA A 96 -4.44 -6.53 -6.60
C ALA A 96 -5.15 -6.02 -7.87
N ALA A 97 -6.47 -5.94 -7.79
CA ALA A 97 -7.30 -5.61 -8.93
C ALA A 97 -8.12 -4.34 -8.71
N SER A 98 -8.44 -3.63 -9.80
CA SER A 98 -9.22 -2.39 -9.75
C SER A 98 -8.59 -1.38 -8.77
N GLY A 99 -9.33 -0.94 -7.73
CA GLY A 99 -8.78 -0.08 -6.67
C GLY A 99 -7.54 -0.65 -6.00
N GLY A 100 -7.42 -1.98 -5.85
CA GLY A 100 -6.23 -2.63 -5.31
C GLY A 100 -4.99 -2.42 -6.19
N TYR A 101 -5.16 -2.47 -7.51
CA TYR A 101 -4.09 -2.11 -8.44
C TYR A 101 -3.76 -0.60 -8.38
N TRP A 102 -4.77 0.25 -8.20
CA TRP A 102 -4.54 1.68 -8.00
C TRP A 102 -3.65 1.95 -6.78
N LEU A 103 -3.88 1.25 -5.66
CA LEU A 103 -2.99 1.33 -4.50
C LEU A 103 -1.57 0.88 -4.83
N ALA A 104 -1.41 -0.21 -5.60
CA ALA A 104 -0.10 -0.69 -6.02
C ALA A 104 0.66 0.35 -6.87
N CYS A 105 -0.05 1.11 -7.71
CA CYS A 105 0.52 2.18 -8.52
C CYS A 105 1.06 3.37 -7.69
N ALA A 106 0.75 3.47 -6.40
CA ALA A 106 1.36 4.44 -5.51
C ALA A 106 2.79 4.06 -5.09
N GLY A 107 3.20 2.82 -5.34
CA GLY A 107 4.58 2.36 -5.12
C GLY A 107 5.53 2.81 -6.21
N LYS A 108 6.80 3.00 -5.84
CA LYS A 108 7.90 3.22 -6.79
C LYS A 108 8.12 2.00 -7.67
N GLU A 109 7.93 0.83 -7.11
CA GLU A 109 8.05 -0.46 -7.78
C GLU A 109 6.91 -1.38 -7.31
N ILE A 110 6.45 -2.24 -8.21
CA ILE A 110 5.38 -3.21 -7.96
C ILE A 110 5.94 -4.61 -8.20
N TYR A 111 5.78 -5.47 -7.22
CA TYR A 111 6.18 -6.87 -7.26
C TYR A 111 4.95 -7.76 -7.12
N SER A 112 4.92 -8.86 -7.86
CA SER A 112 3.84 -9.83 -7.81
C SER A 112 4.36 -11.24 -8.05
N ASP A 113 3.62 -12.24 -7.55
CA ASP A 113 3.80 -13.62 -7.99
C ASP A 113 3.21 -13.81 -9.40
N ILE A 114 3.72 -14.80 -10.13
CA ILE A 114 3.22 -15.11 -11.47
C ILE A 114 1.75 -15.53 -11.47
N ASN A 115 1.26 -16.02 -10.34
CA ASN A 115 -0.12 -16.46 -10.15
C ASN A 115 -1.03 -15.38 -9.54
N SER A 116 -0.48 -14.23 -9.17
CA SER A 116 -1.27 -13.12 -8.65
C SER A 116 -2.24 -12.58 -9.71
N ILE A 117 -3.45 -12.27 -9.30
CA ILE A 117 -4.45 -11.63 -10.17
C ILE A 117 -4.26 -10.12 -10.08
N ILE A 118 -3.77 -9.54 -11.19
CA ILE A 118 -3.48 -8.11 -11.27
C ILE A 118 -4.17 -7.51 -12.48
N GLY A 119 -4.79 -6.37 -12.31
CA GLY A 119 -5.44 -5.69 -13.42
C GLY A 119 -6.77 -5.05 -13.08
N SER A 120 -7.78 -5.26 -13.93
CA SER A 120 -9.08 -4.57 -13.82
C SER A 120 -8.89 -3.04 -13.76
N ILE A 121 -8.13 -2.53 -14.72
CA ILE A 121 -7.77 -1.11 -14.80
C ILE A 121 -8.95 -0.32 -15.34
N GLY A 122 -9.47 0.61 -14.54
CA GLY A 122 -10.55 1.49 -14.92
C GLY A 122 -11.71 1.50 -13.93
N VAL A 123 -12.57 2.51 -14.08
CA VAL A 123 -13.78 2.68 -13.30
C VAL A 123 -14.97 2.32 -14.17
N ILE A 124 -15.79 1.38 -13.73
CA ILE A 124 -17.02 0.98 -14.42
C ILE A 124 -18.21 1.55 -13.65
N SER A 125 -19.09 2.27 -14.34
CA SER A 125 -20.38 2.70 -13.82
C SER A 125 -21.47 2.07 -14.65
N ALA A 126 -22.33 1.28 -14.02
CA ALA A 126 -23.55 0.80 -14.67
C ALA A 126 -24.60 1.92 -14.68
N SER A 127 -25.01 2.36 -15.86
CA SER A 127 -26.15 3.28 -16.02
C SER A 127 -27.25 2.60 -16.79
N PHE A 128 -28.49 2.83 -16.37
CA PHE A 128 -29.66 2.47 -17.18
C PHE A 128 -29.84 3.59 -18.22
N GLY A 129 -29.66 3.26 -19.51
CA GLY A 129 -30.08 4.16 -20.57
C GLY A 129 -31.61 4.20 -20.63
N PHE A 130 -32.17 5.38 -20.62
CA PHE A 130 -33.60 5.60 -20.92
C PHE A 130 -33.78 5.84 -22.40
#